data_0bfbc6179d652181cda0024f4fef6495
#
_entry.id   0bfbc6179d652181cda0024f4fef6495
#
_cell.length_a   1.000
_cell.length_b   1.000
_cell.length_c   1.000
_cell.angle_alpha   90.00
_cell.angle_beta   90.00
_cell.angle_gamma   90.00
#
_symmetry.space_group_name_H-M   'P 1'
#
loop_
_entity.id
_entity.type
_entity.pdbx_description
1 polymer ?
#
loop_
_entity_poly.entity_id
_entity_poly.type
_entity_poly.pdbx_seq_one_letter_code
_entity_poly.pdbx_strand_id
1 'polypeptide(L)'
;MPNDATGEVGLGAGARWSVMIVSLFATASSFLFINGVAFLIPSLESRRGIHLTEAGLLSSMPSWGMVVTLVLWGYVLDRVGERLVLVVGSALTAAASYAAASAQSLVAVAVFLFLGGMAAASCNSAGGRLVSGWFPPHQRGLAMGIRQTAQPLGIALGALVMPELAEHGPRAGLMFPAAACALAAVASAIGIVDPPRKPRESASDRELASPYRGSWTLWRIHAVAGLMMMPQTVTVTFMLVWLVKNLNWSVAAAGGLVTLSQLLGALGRVLVGRWSDRIGSRMRPVRLIVASAAVALFLLAWADYLDSVYQAPLMVAVSVIAVLDNGLEATAITEFAGTFWSGRALGIQNTTQRLMAAAGPPMFGALISAAKYPPAWLLCGLFPLAALPLVPAKLLPPGLETRARRRSVRRLRWWRGVRSHVLPDDSPRHGRPG
;
A
#
# COMPACT_ATOMS: atom_id res chain seq x y z
N MET A 1 -0.05 37.89 0.44
CA MET A 1 0.94 36.79 0.31
C MET A 1 1.77 36.79 1.57
N PRO A 2 1.73 35.80 2.44
CA PRO A 2 2.65 35.72 3.56
C PRO A 2 3.96 35.12 3.07
N ASN A 3 4.99 35.93 3.01
CA ASN A 3 6.39 35.50 2.93
C ASN A 3 6.74 34.79 4.24
N ASP A 4 6.88 33.46 4.22
CA ASP A 4 7.61 32.78 5.27
C ASP A 4 9.10 33.08 5.11
N ALA A 5 9.77 33.30 6.23
CA ALA A 5 11.12 33.88 6.34
C ALA A 5 12.28 33.05 5.74
N THR A 6 11.99 32.12 4.81
CA THR A 6 12.98 31.24 4.15
C THR A 6 13.07 31.42 2.64
N GLY A 7 12.32 32.37 2.04
CA GLY A 7 12.44 32.65 0.59
C GLY A 7 12.07 31.48 -0.35
N GLU A 8 11.54 30.37 0.15
CA GLU A 8 11.08 29.25 -0.67
C GLU A 8 9.68 29.54 -1.23
N VAL A 9 9.55 29.52 -2.55
CA VAL A 9 8.28 29.68 -3.26
C VAL A 9 7.39 28.45 -2.95
N GLY A 10 6.65 28.52 -1.86
CA GLY A 10 5.66 27.53 -1.50
C GLY A 10 4.46 27.62 -2.44
N LEU A 11 4.08 26.50 -3.06
CA LEU A 11 2.82 26.45 -3.83
C LEU A 11 1.63 26.81 -2.93
N GLY A 12 0.72 27.63 -3.44
CA GLY A 12 -0.57 27.90 -2.79
C GLY A 12 -1.37 26.61 -2.59
N ALA A 13 -2.32 26.62 -1.65
CA ALA A 13 -3.12 25.43 -1.33
C ALA A 13 -3.79 24.81 -2.57
N GLY A 14 -4.39 25.62 -3.45
CA GLY A 14 -5.03 25.14 -4.69
C GLY A 14 -4.03 24.42 -5.61
N ALA A 15 -2.84 24.98 -5.81
CA ALA A 15 -1.82 24.37 -6.67
C ALA A 15 -1.30 23.02 -6.13
N ARG A 16 -1.16 22.89 -4.80
CA ARG A 16 -0.79 21.59 -4.18
C ARG A 16 -1.83 20.51 -4.44
N TRP A 17 -3.11 20.85 -4.34
CA TRP A 17 -4.19 19.93 -4.63
C TRP A 17 -4.27 19.58 -6.11
N SER A 18 -4.02 20.55 -7.02
CA SER A 18 -3.94 20.28 -8.46
C SER A 18 -2.82 19.29 -8.81
N VAL A 19 -1.62 19.48 -8.25
CA VAL A 19 -0.50 18.54 -8.41
C VAL A 19 -0.89 17.14 -7.91
N MET A 20 -1.60 17.06 -6.77
CA MET A 20 -2.06 15.78 -6.25
C MET A 20 -3.11 15.12 -7.14
N ILE A 21 -4.07 15.86 -7.69
CA ILE A 21 -5.10 15.34 -8.60
C ILE A 21 -4.46 14.79 -9.88
N VAL A 22 -3.49 15.49 -10.46
CA VAL A 22 -2.74 14.99 -11.63
C VAL A 22 -1.99 13.71 -11.30
N SER A 23 -1.32 13.66 -10.15
CA SER A 23 -0.62 12.45 -9.69
C SER A 23 -1.59 11.29 -9.41
N LEU A 24 -2.78 11.58 -8.85
CA LEU A 24 -3.84 10.60 -8.63
C LEU A 24 -4.34 10.04 -9.97
N PHE A 25 -4.56 10.90 -10.96
CA PHE A 25 -4.96 10.49 -12.31
C PHE A 25 -3.90 9.60 -12.97
N ALA A 26 -2.62 9.96 -12.90
CA ALA A 26 -1.53 9.14 -13.42
C ALA A 26 -1.46 7.76 -12.74
N THR A 27 -1.63 7.74 -11.41
CA THR A 27 -1.65 6.48 -10.65
C THR A 27 -2.89 5.64 -10.99
N ALA A 28 -4.07 6.24 -11.12
CA ALA A 28 -5.30 5.55 -11.52
C ALA A 28 -5.19 4.95 -12.93
N SER A 29 -4.60 5.70 -13.88
CA SER A 29 -4.34 5.20 -15.25
C SER A 29 -3.37 4.01 -15.26
N SER A 30 -2.35 4.03 -14.39
CA SER A 30 -1.46 2.88 -14.22
C SER A 30 -2.18 1.65 -13.66
N PHE A 31 -3.08 1.82 -12.67
CA PHE A 31 -3.88 0.71 -12.15
C PHE A 31 -4.95 0.23 -13.11
N LEU A 32 -5.50 1.10 -13.94
CA LEU A 32 -6.35 0.73 -15.08
C LEU A 32 -5.59 -0.21 -16.02
N PHE A 33 -4.34 0.11 -16.39
CA PHE A 33 -3.52 -0.78 -17.23
C PHE A 33 -3.21 -2.09 -16.52
N ILE A 34 -2.76 -2.06 -15.25
CA ILE A 34 -2.32 -3.26 -14.53
C ILE A 34 -3.46 -4.27 -14.34
N ASN A 35 -4.65 -3.78 -14.00
CA ASN A 35 -5.80 -4.65 -13.67
C ASN A 35 -6.77 -4.82 -14.85
N GLY A 36 -6.68 -3.94 -15.83
CA GLY A 36 -7.61 -3.90 -16.97
C GLY A 36 -7.60 -5.15 -17.83
N VAL A 37 -6.43 -5.79 -17.99
CA VAL A 37 -6.28 -7.01 -18.80
C VAL A 37 -7.21 -8.12 -18.33
N ALA A 38 -7.49 -8.22 -17.04
CA ALA A 38 -8.43 -9.20 -16.49
C ALA A 38 -9.85 -9.05 -17.07
N PHE A 39 -10.28 -7.83 -17.38
CA PHE A 39 -11.59 -7.57 -17.98
C PHE A 39 -11.66 -7.93 -19.46
N LEU A 40 -10.53 -8.23 -20.09
CA LEU A 40 -10.46 -8.67 -21.49
C LEU A 40 -10.49 -10.20 -21.64
N ILE A 41 -10.42 -10.96 -20.54
CA ILE A 41 -10.35 -12.42 -20.56
C ILE A 41 -11.49 -13.03 -21.40
N PRO A 42 -12.77 -12.66 -21.22
CA PRO A 42 -13.86 -13.24 -22.02
C PRO A 42 -13.70 -13.00 -23.53
N SER A 43 -13.21 -11.82 -23.92
CA SER A 43 -12.96 -11.49 -25.33
C SER A 43 -11.73 -12.21 -25.90
N LEU A 44 -10.72 -12.46 -25.07
CA LEU A 44 -9.54 -13.22 -25.44
C LEU A 44 -9.90 -14.71 -25.68
N GLU A 45 -10.70 -15.30 -24.82
CA GLU A 45 -11.19 -16.67 -24.96
C GLU A 45 -12.06 -16.82 -26.20
N SER A 46 -13.07 -15.97 -26.37
CA SER A 46 -14.06 -16.11 -27.46
C SER A 46 -13.49 -15.79 -28.84
N ARG A 47 -12.60 -14.80 -28.97
CA ARG A 47 -12.11 -14.31 -30.26
C ARG A 47 -10.75 -14.89 -30.68
N ARG A 48 -9.88 -15.23 -29.72
CA ARG A 48 -8.56 -15.80 -30.02
C ARG A 48 -8.44 -17.28 -29.66
N GLY A 49 -9.49 -17.88 -29.10
CA GLY A 49 -9.47 -19.30 -28.70
C GLY A 49 -8.44 -19.62 -27.63
N ILE A 50 -8.08 -18.62 -26.80
CA ILE A 50 -7.06 -18.76 -25.77
C ILE A 50 -7.67 -19.48 -24.58
N HIS A 51 -6.97 -20.47 -24.02
CA HIS A 51 -7.42 -21.14 -22.82
C HIS A 51 -7.43 -20.19 -21.60
N LEU A 52 -8.32 -20.41 -20.64
CA LEU A 52 -8.47 -19.61 -19.43
C LEU A 52 -7.14 -19.45 -18.64
N THR A 53 -6.31 -20.50 -18.64
CA THR A 53 -4.99 -20.49 -18.02
C THR A 53 -4.04 -19.48 -18.68
N GLU A 54 -4.03 -19.43 -20.02
CA GLU A 54 -3.21 -18.49 -20.78
C GLU A 54 -3.69 -17.06 -20.61
N ALA A 55 -5.02 -16.85 -20.63
CA ALA A 55 -5.63 -15.56 -20.38
C ALA A 55 -5.35 -15.05 -18.95
N GLY A 56 -5.39 -15.95 -17.97
CA GLY A 56 -4.99 -15.66 -16.59
C GLY A 56 -3.50 -15.29 -16.47
N LEU A 57 -2.62 -16.00 -17.17
CA LEU A 57 -1.20 -15.67 -17.22
C LEU A 57 -0.98 -14.30 -17.85
N LEU A 58 -1.62 -13.98 -18.98
CA LEU A 58 -1.54 -12.67 -19.61
C LEU A 58 -1.99 -11.55 -18.67
N SER A 59 -3.08 -11.74 -17.94
CA SER A 59 -3.60 -10.77 -17.00
C SER A 59 -2.67 -10.52 -15.80
N SER A 60 -1.80 -11.47 -15.46
CA SER A 60 -0.83 -11.35 -14.37
C SER A 60 0.47 -10.65 -14.79
N MET A 61 0.79 -10.60 -16.10
CA MET A 61 2.05 -10.04 -16.60
C MET A 61 2.34 -8.60 -16.13
N PRO A 62 1.37 -7.66 -16.18
CA PRO A 62 1.63 -6.31 -15.68
C PRO A 62 2.01 -6.28 -14.20
N SER A 63 1.38 -7.12 -13.38
CA SER A 63 1.67 -7.20 -11.94
C SER A 63 3.09 -7.73 -11.67
N TRP A 64 3.53 -8.74 -12.41
CA TRP A 64 4.89 -9.27 -12.32
C TRP A 64 5.93 -8.23 -12.75
N GLY A 65 5.69 -7.54 -13.88
CA GLY A 65 6.55 -6.44 -14.32
C GLY A 65 6.70 -5.35 -13.27
N MET A 66 5.58 -4.97 -12.63
CA MET A 66 5.56 -4.00 -11.55
C MET A 66 6.45 -4.42 -10.38
N VAL A 67 6.33 -5.65 -9.88
CA VAL A 67 7.11 -6.16 -8.73
C VAL A 67 8.59 -6.02 -8.96
N VAL A 68 9.07 -6.34 -10.17
CA VAL A 68 10.50 -6.33 -10.51
C VAL A 68 11.11 -4.93 -10.44
N THR A 69 10.34 -3.87 -10.69
CA THR A 69 10.89 -2.51 -10.85
C THR A 69 10.48 -1.51 -9.77
N LEU A 70 9.60 -1.87 -8.82
CA LEU A 70 9.13 -0.95 -7.76
C LEU A 70 10.28 -0.28 -6.99
N VAL A 71 11.30 -1.04 -6.57
CA VAL A 71 12.45 -0.51 -5.83
C VAL A 71 13.35 0.33 -6.74
N LEU A 72 13.52 -0.11 -8.00
CA LEU A 72 14.32 0.62 -9.00
C LEU A 72 13.71 2.00 -9.29
N TRP A 73 12.40 2.06 -9.54
CA TRP A 73 11.71 3.34 -9.71
C TRP A 73 11.78 4.23 -8.48
N GLY A 74 11.72 3.64 -7.28
CA GLY A 74 11.96 4.37 -6.04
C GLY A 74 13.36 5.00 -5.98
N TYR A 75 14.39 4.28 -6.42
CA TYR A 75 15.76 4.79 -6.51
C TYR A 75 15.92 5.89 -7.55
N VAL A 76 15.33 5.71 -8.73
CA VAL A 76 15.31 6.73 -9.81
C VAL A 76 14.61 7.99 -9.31
N LEU A 77 13.43 7.83 -8.69
CA LEU A 77 12.65 8.92 -8.11
C LEU A 77 13.44 9.75 -7.10
N ASP A 78 14.22 9.09 -6.24
CA ASP A 78 15.06 9.79 -5.25
C ASP A 78 16.15 10.67 -5.88
N ARG A 79 16.46 10.46 -7.18
CA ARG A 79 17.49 11.21 -7.90
C ARG A 79 16.96 12.26 -8.85
N VAL A 80 15.96 11.89 -9.67
CA VAL A 80 15.57 12.73 -10.82
C VAL A 80 14.31 13.55 -10.60
N GLY A 81 13.46 13.21 -9.62
CA GLY A 81 12.25 13.95 -9.33
C GLY A 81 10.97 13.24 -9.74
N GLU A 82 9.86 13.77 -9.23
CA GLU A 82 8.54 13.18 -9.36
C GLU A 82 7.96 13.43 -10.75
N ARG A 83 8.15 14.62 -11.29
CA ARG A 83 7.64 15.02 -12.62
C ARG A 83 8.20 14.11 -13.70
N LEU A 84 9.51 13.97 -13.77
CA LEU A 84 10.15 13.15 -14.80
C LEU A 84 9.77 11.68 -14.68
N VAL A 85 9.71 11.14 -13.46
CA VAL A 85 9.31 9.74 -13.20
C VAL A 85 7.88 9.48 -13.63
N LEU A 86 6.93 10.38 -13.33
CA LEU A 86 5.54 10.25 -13.75
C LEU A 86 5.37 10.37 -15.25
N VAL A 87 6.05 11.34 -15.89
CA VAL A 87 5.99 11.54 -17.36
C VAL A 87 6.53 10.33 -18.09
N VAL A 88 7.77 9.93 -17.77
CA VAL A 88 8.44 8.82 -18.46
C VAL A 88 7.71 7.49 -18.17
N GLY A 89 7.36 7.23 -16.92
CA GLY A 89 6.65 6.01 -16.55
C GLY A 89 5.29 5.89 -17.22
N SER A 90 4.48 6.96 -17.22
CA SER A 90 3.19 6.96 -17.90
C SER A 90 3.33 6.84 -19.42
N ALA A 91 4.30 7.52 -20.03
CA ALA A 91 4.55 7.44 -21.48
C ALA A 91 4.99 6.02 -21.90
N LEU A 92 5.91 5.41 -21.14
CA LEU A 92 6.34 4.03 -21.40
C LEU A 92 5.22 3.02 -21.19
N THR A 93 4.35 3.23 -20.19
CA THR A 93 3.16 2.40 -19.98
C THR A 93 2.18 2.51 -21.14
N ALA A 94 1.95 3.75 -21.63
CA ALA A 94 1.12 3.98 -22.81
C ALA A 94 1.68 3.30 -24.06
N ALA A 95 2.97 3.46 -24.32
CA ALA A 95 3.66 2.82 -25.45
C ALA A 95 3.59 1.30 -25.38
N ALA A 96 3.82 0.72 -24.20
CA ALA A 96 3.72 -0.72 -23.99
C ALA A 96 2.28 -1.25 -24.17
N SER A 97 1.27 -0.53 -23.67
CA SER A 97 -0.14 -0.88 -23.87
C SER A 97 -0.54 -0.82 -25.35
N TYR A 98 -0.09 0.20 -26.06
CA TYR A 98 -0.29 0.32 -27.52
C TYR A 98 0.41 -0.81 -28.28
N ALA A 99 1.65 -1.12 -27.93
CA ALA A 99 2.40 -2.22 -28.54
C ALA A 99 1.72 -3.59 -28.27
N ALA A 100 1.23 -3.83 -27.06
CA ALA A 100 0.43 -5.01 -26.73
C ALA A 100 -0.86 -5.08 -27.55
N ALA A 101 -1.56 -3.94 -27.72
CA ALA A 101 -2.76 -3.84 -28.57
C ALA A 101 -2.49 -4.14 -30.04
N SER A 102 -1.29 -3.86 -30.52
CA SER A 102 -0.88 -4.02 -31.92
C SER A 102 -0.20 -5.38 -32.20
N ALA A 103 0.20 -6.11 -31.16
CA ALA A 103 0.90 -7.38 -31.26
C ALA A 103 -0.01 -8.51 -31.76
N GLN A 104 0.53 -9.35 -32.68
CA GLN A 104 -0.18 -10.48 -33.25
C GLN A 104 0.00 -11.75 -32.41
N SER A 105 1.19 -12.00 -31.87
CA SER A 105 1.48 -13.18 -31.06
C SER A 105 1.18 -12.97 -29.59
N LEU A 106 0.71 -14.00 -28.90
CA LEU A 106 0.45 -13.97 -27.45
C LEU A 106 1.71 -13.72 -26.64
N VAL A 107 2.85 -14.23 -27.09
CA VAL A 107 4.14 -13.99 -26.44
C VAL A 107 4.51 -12.51 -26.49
N ALA A 108 4.32 -11.86 -27.66
CA ALA A 108 4.58 -10.43 -27.77
C ALA A 108 3.63 -9.60 -26.89
N VAL A 109 2.34 -9.98 -26.84
CA VAL A 109 1.37 -9.35 -25.92
C VAL A 109 1.86 -9.49 -24.46
N ALA A 110 2.23 -10.70 -24.02
CA ALA A 110 2.73 -10.95 -22.67
C ALA A 110 3.97 -10.11 -22.33
N VAL A 111 4.94 -10.04 -23.26
CA VAL A 111 6.16 -9.24 -23.08
C VAL A 111 5.83 -7.75 -22.94
N PHE A 112 4.98 -7.20 -23.83
CA PHE A 112 4.62 -5.78 -23.72
C PHE A 112 3.78 -5.47 -22.49
N LEU A 113 2.90 -6.37 -22.05
CA LEU A 113 2.18 -6.22 -20.78
C LEU A 113 3.13 -6.24 -19.58
N PHE A 114 4.13 -7.11 -19.57
CA PHE A 114 5.16 -7.16 -18.54
C PHE A 114 5.99 -5.87 -18.51
N LEU A 115 6.50 -5.41 -19.68
CA LEU A 115 7.24 -4.16 -19.80
C LEU A 115 6.41 -2.94 -19.39
N GLY A 116 5.12 -2.91 -19.78
CA GLY A 116 4.19 -1.89 -19.35
C GLY A 116 4.00 -1.87 -17.83
N GLY A 117 3.94 -3.05 -17.20
CA GLY A 117 3.89 -3.19 -15.75
C GLY A 117 5.15 -2.66 -15.07
N MET A 118 6.33 -2.94 -15.64
CA MET A 118 7.60 -2.37 -15.18
C MET A 118 7.57 -0.84 -15.20
N ALA A 119 7.01 -0.24 -16.23
CA ALA A 119 6.88 1.21 -16.35
C ALA A 119 5.83 1.80 -15.39
N ALA A 120 4.67 1.15 -15.27
CA ALA A 120 3.55 1.57 -14.42
C ALA A 120 3.92 1.62 -12.92
N ALA A 121 4.91 0.86 -12.47
CA ALA A 121 5.43 0.88 -11.12
C ALA A 121 5.92 2.27 -10.67
N SER A 122 6.34 3.13 -11.61
CA SER A 122 6.81 4.50 -11.36
C SER A 122 5.79 5.35 -10.59
N CYS A 123 4.51 5.25 -10.94
CA CYS A 123 3.44 6.07 -10.36
C CYS A 123 3.19 5.78 -8.87
N ASN A 124 3.45 4.55 -8.42
CA ASN A 124 3.23 4.17 -7.03
C ASN A 124 4.13 4.93 -6.04
N SER A 125 5.43 5.00 -6.34
CA SER A 125 6.41 5.66 -5.47
C SER A 125 6.33 7.18 -5.59
N ALA A 126 6.17 7.71 -6.82
CA ALA A 126 6.16 9.14 -7.10
C ALA A 126 5.00 9.87 -6.39
N GLY A 127 3.78 9.34 -6.49
CA GLY A 127 2.62 9.97 -5.86
C GLY A 127 2.71 10.05 -4.33
N GLY A 128 3.27 9.03 -3.66
CA GLY A 128 3.48 9.07 -2.20
C GLY A 128 4.46 10.16 -1.78
N ARG A 129 5.49 10.36 -2.57
CA ARG A 129 6.50 11.37 -2.29
C ARG A 129 6.02 12.79 -2.58
N LEU A 130 5.20 13.02 -3.61
CA LEU A 130 4.53 14.30 -3.84
C LEU A 130 3.72 14.74 -2.62
N VAL A 131 2.98 13.81 -2.00
CA VAL A 131 2.22 14.10 -0.78
C VAL A 131 3.15 14.54 0.35
N SER A 132 4.21 13.80 0.61
CA SER A 132 5.13 14.13 1.71
C SER A 132 5.93 15.40 1.46
N GLY A 133 6.17 15.77 0.20
CA GLY A 133 6.92 16.96 -0.19
C GLY A 133 6.10 18.25 -0.18
N TRP A 134 4.83 18.20 -0.65
CA TRP A 134 4.00 19.40 -0.78
C TRP A 134 3.06 19.64 0.39
N PHE A 135 2.64 18.58 1.11
CA PHE A 135 1.66 18.74 2.19
C PHE A 135 2.35 18.85 3.56
N PRO A 136 1.93 19.81 4.39
CA PRO A 136 2.45 19.95 5.73
C PRO A 136 2.06 18.72 6.58
N PRO A 137 2.80 18.41 7.64
CA PRO A 137 2.60 17.19 8.44
C PRO A 137 1.16 16.95 8.90
N HIS A 138 0.42 18.02 9.20
CA HIS A 138 -0.98 17.96 9.67
C HIS A 138 -2.03 17.74 8.56
N GLN A 139 -1.62 17.61 7.29
CA GLN A 139 -2.47 17.32 6.14
C GLN A 139 -2.00 16.09 5.34
N ARG A 140 -0.85 15.52 5.66
CA ARG A 140 -0.26 14.40 4.90
C ARG A 140 -1.12 13.14 4.96
N GLY A 141 -1.71 12.85 6.12
CA GLY A 141 -2.58 11.70 6.29
C GLY A 141 -3.84 11.79 5.42
N LEU A 142 -4.49 12.95 5.41
CA LEU A 142 -5.63 13.21 4.54
C LEU A 142 -5.25 13.08 3.05
N ALA A 143 -4.18 13.76 2.63
CA ALA A 143 -3.73 13.74 1.24
C ALA A 143 -3.31 12.33 0.79
N MET A 144 -2.63 11.56 1.65
CA MET A 144 -2.27 10.18 1.38
C MET A 144 -3.50 9.27 1.32
N GLY A 145 -4.49 9.46 2.20
CA GLY A 145 -5.76 8.74 2.16
C GLY A 145 -6.48 8.94 0.81
N ILE A 146 -6.58 10.18 0.35
CA ILE A 146 -7.16 10.50 -0.98
C ILE A 146 -6.33 9.86 -2.10
N ARG A 147 -5.00 9.97 -2.05
CA ARG A 147 -4.12 9.34 -3.04
C ARG A 147 -4.34 7.83 -3.15
N GLN A 148 -4.58 7.16 -2.04
CA GLN A 148 -4.80 5.70 -2.03
C GLN A 148 -6.13 5.28 -2.67
N THR A 149 -7.00 6.20 -3.03
CA THR A 149 -8.21 5.91 -3.83
C THR A 149 -7.89 5.70 -5.31
N ALA A 150 -6.69 6.05 -5.78
CA ALA A 150 -6.30 5.90 -7.19
C ALA A 150 -6.42 4.45 -7.70
N GLN A 151 -6.05 3.46 -6.87
CA GLN A 151 -6.15 2.04 -7.24
C GLN A 151 -7.61 1.60 -7.47
N PRO A 152 -8.54 1.75 -6.50
CA PRO A 152 -9.93 1.37 -6.74
C PRO A 152 -10.58 2.17 -7.87
N LEU A 153 -10.22 3.45 -8.06
CA LEU A 153 -10.72 4.25 -9.19
C LEU A 153 -10.25 3.70 -10.55
N GLY A 154 -8.97 3.35 -10.68
CA GLY A 154 -8.44 2.74 -11.90
C GLY A 154 -9.10 1.39 -12.23
N ILE A 155 -9.29 0.55 -11.20
CA ILE A 155 -9.97 -0.75 -11.35
C ILE A 155 -11.44 -0.54 -11.75
N ALA A 156 -12.16 0.36 -11.07
CA ALA A 156 -13.57 0.65 -11.37
C ALA A 156 -13.76 1.19 -12.79
N LEU A 157 -12.88 2.08 -13.24
CA LEU A 157 -12.91 2.61 -14.61
C LEU A 157 -12.65 1.49 -15.63
N GLY A 158 -11.71 0.59 -15.34
CA GLY A 158 -11.44 -0.59 -16.17
C GLY A 158 -12.65 -1.53 -16.24
N ALA A 159 -13.25 -1.84 -15.12
CA ALA A 159 -14.44 -2.70 -15.05
C ALA A 159 -15.64 -2.14 -15.79
N LEU A 160 -15.79 -0.81 -15.80
CA LEU A 160 -16.91 -0.13 -16.48
C LEU A 160 -16.72 -0.05 -17.99
N VAL A 161 -15.51 0.26 -18.46
CA VAL A 161 -15.29 0.67 -19.87
C VAL A 161 -14.70 -0.48 -20.71
N MET A 162 -13.77 -1.27 -20.14
CA MET A 162 -13.01 -2.23 -20.94
C MET A 162 -13.82 -3.42 -21.47
N PRO A 163 -14.80 -3.99 -20.74
CA PRO A 163 -15.64 -5.07 -21.29
C PRO A 163 -16.41 -4.64 -22.54
N GLU A 164 -17.00 -3.43 -22.54
CA GLU A 164 -17.74 -2.88 -23.68
C GLU A 164 -16.81 -2.64 -24.87
N LEU A 165 -15.64 -2.04 -24.66
CA LEU A 165 -14.64 -1.90 -25.72
C LEU A 165 -14.13 -3.25 -26.24
N ALA A 166 -14.07 -4.26 -25.40
CA ALA A 166 -13.64 -5.61 -25.76
C ALA A 166 -14.64 -6.33 -26.69
N GLU A 167 -15.90 -5.89 -26.76
CA GLU A 167 -16.86 -6.35 -27.76
C GLU A 167 -16.40 -6.02 -29.20
N HIS A 168 -15.63 -4.93 -29.36
CA HIS A 168 -14.99 -4.54 -30.63
C HIS A 168 -13.61 -5.22 -30.82
N GLY A 169 -13.18 -6.05 -29.88
CA GLY A 169 -11.96 -6.85 -29.88
C GLY A 169 -10.96 -6.47 -28.76
N PRO A 170 -10.07 -7.40 -28.39
CA PRO A 170 -9.08 -7.18 -27.33
C PRO A 170 -8.17 -5.97 -27.58
N ARG A 171 -7.93 -5.64 -28.87
CA ARG A 171 -7.17 -4.46 -29.27
C ARG A 171 -7.84 -3.18 -28.78
N ALA A 172 -9.15 -3.02 -29.00
CA ALA A 172 -9.89 -1.84 -28.56
C ALA A 172 -9.83 -1.68 -27.02
N GLY A 173 -9.96 -2.79 -26.28
CA GLY A 173 -9.80 -2.79 -24.82
C GLY A 173 -8.43 -2.29 -24.36
N LEU A 174 -7.32 -2.72 -24.99
CA LEU A 174 -5.96 -2.30 -24.64
C LEU A 174 -5.62 -0.88 -25.11
N MET A 175 -6.29 -0.34 -26.11
CA MET A 175 -6.12 1.04 -26.55
C MET A 175 -6.62 2.05 -25.49
N PHE A 176 -7.60 1.68 -24.68
CA PHE A 176 -8.14 2.55 -23.65
C PHE A 176 -7.11 2.89 -22.54
N PRO A 177 -6.46 1.92 -21.86
CA PRO A 177 -5.39 2.24 -20.93
C PRO A 177 -4.19 2.90 -21.61
N ALA A 178 -3.90 2.61 -22.90
CA ALA A 178 -2.86 3.32 -23.65
C ALA A 178 -3.17 4.82 -23.74
N ALA A 179 -4.39 5.17 -24.15
CA ALA A 179 -4.83 6.57 -24.23
C ALA A 179 -4.84 7.25 -22.84
N ALA A 180 -5.35 6.57 -21.81
CA ALA A 180 -5.38 7.08 -20.44
C ALA A 180 -3.96 7.38 -19.91
N CYS A 181 -3.01 6.47 -20.11
CA CYS A 181 -1.62 6.66 -19.70
C CYS A 181 -0.91 7.73 -20.53
N ALA A 182 -1.19 7.85 -21.83
CA ALA A 182 -0.66 8.92 -22.67
C ALA A 182 -1.15 10.29 -22.18
N LEU A 183 -2.45 10.43 -21.92
CA LEU A 183 -3.02 11.62 -21.33
C LEU A 183 -2.42 11.93 -19.95
N ALA A 184 -2.19 10.91 -19.13
CA ALA A 184 -1.54 11.04 -17.84
C ALA A 184 -0.09 11.53 -17.96
N ALA A 185 0.66 11.09 -18.98
CA ALA A 185 2.00 11.59 -19.26
C ALA A 185 1.97 13.08 -19.61
N VAL A 186 1.08 13.51 -20.49
CA VAL A 186 0.89 14.91 -20.85
C VAL A 186 0.46 15.75 -19.66
N ALA A 187 -0.56 15.30 -18.92
CA ALA A 187 -1.03 15.97 -17.71
C ALA A 187 0.09 16.09 -16.66
N SER A 188 0.92 15.05 -16.50
CA SER A 188 2.07 15.09 -15.59
C SER A 188 3.16 16.05 -16.06
N ALA A 189 3.41 16.15 -17.37
CA ALA A 189 4.37 17.10 -17.94
C ALA A 189 3.98 18.56 -17.70
N ILE A 190 2.67 18.85 -17.70
CA ILE A 190 2.15 20.22 -17.53
C ILE A 190 1.86 20.53 -16.06
N GLY A 191 1.24 19.60 -15.34
CA GLY A 191 0.63 19.86 -14.03
C GLY A 191 1.47 19.41 -12.82
N ILE A 192 2.52 18.60 -13.00
CA ILE A 192 3.37 18.21 -11.89
C ILE A 192 4.50 19.21 -11.69
N VAL A 193 4.60 19.70 -10.48
CA VAL A 193 5.72 20.50 -10.00
C VAL A 193 6.42 19.68 -8.91
N ASP A 194 7.74 19.51 -9.06
CA ASP A 194 8.53 18.80 -8.06
C ASP A 194 8.59 19.60 -6.76
N PRO A 195 8.43 18.95 -5.60
CA PRO A 195 8.58 19.63 -4.33
C PRO A 195 10.03 20.13 -4.14
N PRO A 196 10.22 21.25 -3.42
CA PRO A 196 11.54 21.79 -3.14
C PRO A 196 12.45 20.72 -2.54
N ARG A 197 13.65 20.59 -3.07
CA ARG A 197 14.66 19.65 -2.60
C ARG A 197 15.93 20.37 -2.25
N LYS A 198 16.46 20.03 -1.11
CA LYS A 198 17.82 20.41 -0.75
C LYS A 198 18.78 19.74 -1.76
N PRO A 199 19.73 20.49 -2.39
CA PRO A 199 20.74 19.88 -3.22
C PRO A 199 21.50 18.79 -2.48
N ARG A 200 21.85 17.71 -3.17
CA ARG A 200 22.49 16.55 -2.52
C ARG A 200 23.86 16.91 -1.94
N GLU A 201 24.55 17.84 -2.59
CA GLU A 201 25.86 18.37 -2.15
C GLU A 201 25.78 19.17 -0.84
N SER A 202 24.63 19.78 -0.57
CA SER A 202 24.39 20.53 0.66
C SER A 202 23.71 19.70 1.75
N ALA A 203 23.42 18.42 1.47
CA ALA A 203 22.83 17.52 2.44
C ALA A 203 23.89 16.99 3.40
N SER A 204 23.54 16.89 4.69
CA SER A 204 24.42 16.29 5.67
C SER A 204 24.56 14.77 5.47
N ASP A 205 25.71 14.20 5.88
CA ASP A 205 25.93 12.74 5.84
C ASP A 205 24.79 11.96 6.52
N ARG A 206 24.17 12.54 7.54
CA ARG A 206 23.05 11.95 8.24
C ARG A 206 21.78 11.87 7.37
N GLU A 207 21.49 12.89 6.57
CA GLU A 207 20.34 12.92 5.65
C GLU A 207 20.55 11.95 4.47
N LEU A 208 21.81 11.75 4.06
CA LEU A 208 22.18 10.83 2.99
C LEU A 208 22.31 9.38 3.49
N ALA A 209 22.54 9.18 4.79
CA ALA A 209 22.70 7.86 5.37
C ALA A 209 21.43 7.02 5.22
N SER A 210 21.61 5.71 5.04
CA SER A 210 20.49 4.78 4.94
C SER A 210 19.67 4.75 6.24
N PRO A 211 18.36 5.03 6.19
CA PRO A 211 17.48 4.97 7.37
C PRO A 211 17.28 3.56 7.91
N TYR A 212 17.71 2.56 7.15
CA TYR A 212 17.70 1.14 7.56
C TYR A 212 18.89 0.77 8.45
N ARG A 213 19.97 1.56 8.43
CA ARG A 213 21.15 1.32 9.27
C ARG A 213 20.90 1.81 10.70
N GLY A 214 21.01 0.91 11.67
CA GLY A 214 20.89 1.25 13.09
C GLY A 214 19.46 1.41 13.63
N SER A 215 18.43 1.20 12.80
CA SER A 215 17.02 1.20 13.23
C SER A 215 16.22 0.12 12.50
N TRP A 216 15.40 -0.61 13.28
CA TRP A 216 14.46 -1.60 12.75
C TRP A 216 13.08 -0.99 12.43
N THR A 217 12.89 0.32 12.60
CA THR A 217 11.58 0.97 12.50
C THR A 217 10.95 0.78 11.12
N LEU A 218 11.69 1.04 10.04
CA LEU A 218 11.17 0.85 8.67
C LEU A 218 10.86 -0.63 8.39
N TRP A 219 11.76 -1.55 8.79
CA TRP A 219 11.52 -2.98 8.63
C TRP A 219 10.27 -3.45 9.36
N ARG A 220 10.02 -2.92 10.56
CA ARG A 220 8.79 -3.19 11.32
C ARG A 220 7.56 -2.66 10.60
N ILE A 221 7.60 -1.44 10.05
CA ILE A 221 6.48 -0.87 9.29
C ILE A 221 6.23 -1.70 8.02
N HIS A 222 7.27 -2.09 7.29
CA HIS A 222 7.13 -2.96 6.11
C HIS A 222 6.55 -4.34 6.47
N ALA A 223 6.96 -4.91 7.60
CA ALA A 223 6.41 -6.17 8.07
C ALA A 223 4.93 -6.05 8.44
N VAL A 224 4.52 -4.96 9.13
CA VAL A 224 3.11 -4.67 9.42
C VAL A 224 2.32 -4.55 8.12
N ALA A 225 2.81 -3.74 7.16
CA ALA A 225 2.17 -3.56 5.85
C ALA A 225 2.02 -4.88 5.08
N GLY A 226 3.05 -5.73 5.09
CA GLY A 226 2.98 -7.05 4.47
C GLY A 226 1.97 -7.97 5.14
N LEU A 227 2.00 -8.06 6.47
CA LEU A 227 1.06 -8.91 7.23
C LEU A 227 -0.39 -8.44 7.07
N MET A 228 -0.65 -7.13 7.07
CA MET A 228 -1.98 -6.55 6.84
C MET A 228 -2.47 -6.72 5.40
N MET A 229 -1.56 -6.89 4.44
CA MET A 229 -1.95 -7.17 3.05
C MET A 229 -2.63 -8.52 2.89
N MET A 230 -2.37 -9.48 3.79
CA MET A 230 -2.99 -10.81 3.75
C MET A 230 -4.51 -10.75 3.95
N PRO A 231 -5.07 -10.19 5.07
CA PRO A 231 -6.51 -10.04 5.22
C PRO A 231 -7.14 -9.20 4.10
N GLN A 232 -6.49 -8.13 3.64
CA GLN A 232 -6.98 -7.33 2.54
C GLN A 232 -7.17 -8.16 1.26
N THR A 233 -6.16 -8.93 0.87
CA THR A 233 -6.18 -9.71 -0.37
C THR A 233 -7.14 -10.88 -0.28
N VAL A 234 -7.14 -11.59 0.84
CA VAL A 234 -8.01 -12.76 1.07
C VAL A 234 -9.48 -12.35 1.05
N THR A 235 -9.85 -11.26 1.74
CA THR A 235 -11.25 -10.79 1.73
C THR A 235 -11.68 -10.32 0.34
N VAL A 236 -10.86 -9.54 -0.36
CA VAL A 236 -11.19 -9.09 -1.72
C VAL A 236 -11.37 -10.27 -2.67
N THR A 237 -10.54 -11.30 -2.55
CA THR A 237 -10.58 -12.47 -3.45
C THR A 237 -11.77 -13.37 -3.17
N PHE A 238 -12.06 -13.65 -1.89
CA PHE A 238 -13.01 -14.72 -1.53
C PHE A 238 -14.38 -14.22 -1.09
N MET A 239 -14.56 -12.94 -0.76
CA MET A 239 -15.83 -12.41 -0.26
C MET A 239 -17.00 -12.69 -1.21
N LEU A 240 -16.85 -12.41 -2.51
CA LEU A 240 -17.93 -12.64 -3.48
C LEU A 240 -18.31 -14.14 -3.56
N VAL A 241 -17.32 -15.00 -3.70
CA VAL A 241 -17.51 -16.45 -3.82
C VAL A 241 -18.12 -17.02 -2.54
N TRP A 242 -17.69 -16.55 -1.37
CA TRP A 242 -18.22 -16.94 -0.07
C TRP A 242 -19.68 -16.53 0.09
N LEU A 243 -20.05 -15.28 -0.27
CA LEU A 243 -21.44 -14.81 -0.23
C LEU A 243 -22.35 -15.66 -1.12
N VAL A 244 -21.92 -15.96 -2.36
CA VAL A 244 -22.72 -16.69 -3.33
C VAL A 244 -22.79 -18.17 -3.00
N LYS A 245 -21.66 -18.83 -2.70
CA LYS A 245 -21.61 -20.30 -2.56
C LYS A 245 -21.88 -20.77 -1.13
N ASN A 246 -21.50 -20.00 -0.11
CA ASN A 246 -21.65 -20.39 1.29
C ASN A 246 -22.94 -19.82 1.91
N LEU A 247 -23.28 -18.57 1.60
CA LEU A 247 -24.48 -17.91 2.13
C LEU A 247 -25.67 -17.93 1.15
N ASN A 248 -25.53 -18.53 -0.02
CA ASN A 248 -26.57 -18.64 -1.06
C ASN A 248 -27.15 -17.29 -1.52
N TRP A 249 -26.35 -16.23 -1.51
CA TRP A 249 -26.78 -14.92 -2.00
C TRP A 249 -26.81 -14.90 -3.55
N SER A 250 -27.71 -14.09 -4.11
CA SER A 250 -27.65 -13.82 -5.55
C SER A 250 -26.35 -13.09 -5.92
N VAL A 251 -25.82 -13.33 -7.10
CA VAL A 251 -24.60 -12.68 -7.59
C VAL A 251 -24.72 -11.16 -7.56
N ALA A 252 -25.91 -10.63 -7.91
CA ALA A 252 -26.18 -9.19 -7.89
C ALA A 252 -26.12 -8.61 -6.48
N ALA A 253 -26.75 -9.24 -5.48
CA ALA A 253 -26.71 -8.80 -4.10
C ALA A 253 -25.29 -8.88 -3.50
N ALA A 254 -24.59 -9.99 -3.74
CA ALA A 254 -23.22 -10.19 -3.31
C ALA A 254 -22.26 -9.15 -3.93
N GLY A 255 -22.38 -8.90 -5.25
CA GLY A 255 -21.62 -7.87 -5.96
C GLY A 255 -21.88 -6.47 -5.42
N GLY A 256 -23.15 -6.15 -5.12
CA GLY A 256 -23.53 -4.89 -4.46
C GLY A 256 -22.86 -4.70 -3.09
N LEU A 257 -22.83 -5.75 -2.26
CA LEU A 257 -22.19 -5.69 -0.96
C LEU A 257 -20.65 -5.55 -1.06
N VAL A 258 -20.03 -6.24 -2.00
CA VAL A 258 -18.58 -6.08 -2.29
C VAL A 258 -18.29 -4.65 -2.71
N THR A 259 -19.08 -4.09 -3.63
CA THR A 259 -18.92 -2.71 -4.09
C THR A 259 -19.07 -1.72 -2.92
N LEU A 260 -20.10 -1.88 -2.10
CA LEU A 260 -20.30 -1.05 -0.90
C LEU A 260 -19.09 -1.12 0.03
N SER A 261 -18.55 -2.31 0.27
CA SER A 261 -17.35 -2.50 1.11
C SER A 261 -16.13 -1.75 0.56
N GLN A 262 -15.93 -1.75 -0.75
CA GLN A 262 -14.83 -1.01 -1.40
C GLN A 262 -15.01 0.51 -1.27
N LEU A 263 -16.23 1.01 -1.44
CA LEU A 263 -16.54 2.44 -1.26
C LEU A 263 -16.34 2.88 0.20
N LEU A 264 -16.83 2.09 1.16
CA LEU A 264 -16.61 2.34 2.58
C LEU A 264 -15.13 2.28 2.95
N GLY A 265 -14.37 1.34 2.38
CA GLY A 265 -12.92 1.24 2.54
C GLY A 265 -12.18 2.47 2.00
N ALA A 266 -12.57 2.96 0.82
CA ALA A 266 -11.99 4.17 0.23
C ALA A 266 -12.28 5.41 1.10
N LEU A 267 -13.53 5.60 1.54
CA LEU A 267 -13.91 6.66 2.47
C LEU A 267 -13.17 6.54 3.80
N GLY A 268 -13.08 5.34 4.35
CA GLY A 268 -12.39 5.04 5.59
C GLY A 268 -10.91 5.44 5.56
N ARG A 269 -10.20 5.20 4.46
CA ARG A 269 -8.80 5.64 4.27
C ARG A 269 -8.65 7.16 4.41
N VAL A 270 -9.58 7.92 3.83
CA VAL A 270 -9.59 9.39 3.90
C VAL A 270 -9.84 9.85 5.34
N LEU A 271 -10.87 9.27 5.99
CA LEU A 271 -11.25 9.62 7.36
C LEU A 271 -10.15 9.30 8.37
N VAL A 272 -9.54 8.12 8.27
CA VAL A 272 -8.44 7.69 9.15
C VAL A 272 -7.19 8.53 8.91
N GLY A 273 -6.90 8.90 7.66
CA GLY A 273 -5.84 9.84 7.32
C GLY A 273 -6.02 11.19 8.03
N ARG A 274 -7.23 11.76 7.95
CA ARG A 274 -7.58 13.01 8.64
C ARG A 274 -7.53 12.87 10.17
N TRP A 275 -7.99 11.74 10.70
CA TRP A 275 -7.90 11.47 12.13
C TRP A 275 -6.45 11.40 12.61
N SER A 276 -5.58 10.70 11.87
CA SER A 276 -4.14 10.63 12.13
C SER A 276 -3.49 12.02 12.16
N ASP A 277 -3.88 12.91 11.24
CA ASP A 277 -3.40 14.29 11.21
C ASP A 277 -3.80 15.07 12.47
N ARG A 278 -5.07 14.90 12.93
CA ARG A 278 -5.58 15.58 14.14
C ARG A 278 -4.87 15.13 15.42
N ILE A 279 -4.57 13.85 15.56
CA ILE A 279 -3.89 13.33 16.76
C ILE A 279 -2.37 13.42 16.68
N GLY A 280 -1.81 13.89 15.55
CA GLY A 280 -0.36 14.04 15.35
C GLY A 280 0.41 12.72 15.46
N SER A 281 -0.21 11.58 15.13
CA SER A 281 0.43 10.26 15.22
C SER A 281 -0.03 9.35 14.09
N ARG A 282 0.92 8.71 13.41
CA ARG A 282 0.64 7.71 12.36
C ARG A 282 0.42 6.32 12.95
N MET A 283 1.23 5.94 13.92
CA MET A 283 1.27 4.57 14.45
C MET A 283 0.18 4.25 15.48
N ARG A 284 -0.42 5.26 16.14
CA ARG A 284 -1.55 5.00 17.06
C ARG A 284 -2.78 4.48 16.31
N PRO A 285 -3.27 5.15 15.23
CA PRO A 285 -4.34 4.58 14.41
C PRO A 285 -3.99 3.22 13.81
N VAL A 286 -2.76 3.05 13.27
CA VAL A 286 -2.33 1.76 12.72
C VAL A 286 -2.46 0.65 13.76
N ARG A 287 -2.04 0.88 15.01
CA ARG A 287 -2.17 -0.12 16.09
C ARG A 287 -3.63 -0.49 16.37
N LEU A 288 -4.53 0.49 16.38
CA LEU A 288 -5.96 0.25 16.58
C LEU A 288 -6.57 -0.51 15.39
N ILE A 289 -6.22 -0.14 14.16
CA ILE A 289 -6.68 -0.82 12.94
C ILE A 289 -6.24 -2.29 12.95
N VAL A 290 -4.96 -2.54 13.22
CA VAL A 290 -4.40 -3.89 13.28
C VAL A 290 -5.08 -4.74 14.36
N ALA A 291 -5.30 -4.17 15.57
CA ALA A 291 -6.01 -4.86 16.64
C ALA A 291 -7.48 -5.13 16.26
N SER A 292 -8.17 -4.14 15.68
CA SER A 292 -9.54 -4.28 15.22
C SER A 292 -9.68 -5.31 14.10
N ALA A 293 -8.72 -5.38 13.18
CA ALA A 293 -8.69 -6.38 12.10
C ALA A 293 -8.57 -7.80 12.65
N ALA A 294 -7.68 -8.02 13.63
CA ALA A 294 -7.56 -9.33 14.29
C ALA A 294 -8.86 -9.73 14.98
N VAL A 295 -9.44 -8.84 15.79
CA VAL A 295 -10.70 -9.11 16.50
C VAL A 295 -11.84 -9.37 15.52
N ALA A 296 -11.99 -8.54 14.47
CA ALA A 296 -13.05 -8.70 13.49
C ALA A 296 -12.93 -10.02 12.71
N LEU A 297 -11.71 -10.47 12.37
CA LEU A 297 -11.49 -11.76 11.70
C LEU A 297 -11.80 -12.95 12.60
N PHE A 298 -11.44 -12.90 13.88
CA PHE A 298 -11.79 -13.95 14.83
C PHE A 298 -13.30 -14.01 15.07
N LEU A 299 -13.97 -12.85 15.16
CA LEU A 299 -15.43 -12.79 15.25
C LEU A 299 -16.09 -13.32 13.97
N LEU A 300 -15.54 -13.00 12.78
CA LEU A 300 -16.03 -13.53 11.52
C LEU A 300 -15.86 -15.06 11.46
N ALA A 301 -14.71 -15.59 11.85
CA ALA A 301 -14.48 -17.04 11.91
C ALA A 301 -15.47 -17.74 12.84
N TRP A 302 -15.74 -17.15 14.00
CA TRP A 302 -16.70 -17.64 14.97
C TRP A 302 -18.15 -17.57 14.45
N ALA A 303 -18.54 -16.44 13.86
CA ALA A 303 -19.87 -16.24 13.29
C ALA A 303 -20.14 -17.18 12.11
N ASP A 304 -19.13 -17.39 11.25
CA ASP A 304 -19.20 -18.29 10.10
C ASP A 304 -19.28 -19.78 10.55
N TYR A 305 -18.58 -20.13 11.63
CA TYR A 305 -18.67 -21.46 12.24
C TYR A 305 -20.05 -21.77 12.83
N LEU A 306 -20.72 -20.74 13.39
CA LEU A 306 -22.06 -20.87 14.01
C LEU A 306 -23.22 -20.59 13.03
N ASP A 307 -22.97 -20.38 11.75
CA ASP A 307 -23.98 -19.95 10.75
C ASP A 307 -24.82 -18.73 11.21
N SER A 308 -24.15 -17.78 11.87
CA SER A 308 -24.78 -16.60 12.47
C SER A 308 -25.21 -15.56 11.43
N VAL A 309 -26.31 -14.86 11.68
CA VAL A 309 -26.79 -13.73 10.86
C VAL A 309 -25.77 -12.56 10.78
N TYR A 310 -24.79 -12.52 11.66
CA TYR A 310 -23.76 -11.49 11.70
C TYR A 310 -22.57 -11.74 10.75
N GLN A 311 -22.54 -12.85 10.01
CA GLN A 311 -21.46 -13.20 9.09
C GLN A 311 -21.23 -12.11 8.04
N ALA A 312 -22.26 -11.71 7.30
CA ALA A 312 -22.13 -10.72 6.23
C ALA A 312 -21.76 -9.31 6.75
N PRO A 313 -22.36 -8.76 7.81
CA PRO A 313 -21.91 -7.52 8.44
C PRO A 313 -20.45 -7.56 8.91
N LEU A 314 -20.00 -8.66 9.52
CA LEU A 314 -18.64 -8.84 9.96
C LEU A 314 -17.66 -8.92 8.78
N MET A 315 -18.03 -9.58 7.68
CA MET A 315 -17.22 -9.60 6.46
C MET A 315 -17.03 -8.19 5.88
N VAL A 316 -18.08 -7.36 5.85
CA VAL A 316 -17.98 -5.95 5.47
C VAL A 316 -17.03 -5.20 6.39
N ALA A 317 -17.17 -5.37 7.69
CA ALA A 317 -16.29 -4.73 8.68
C ALA A 317 -14.83 -5.13 8.47
N VAL A 318 -14.54 -6.43 8.30
CA VAL A 318 -13.20 -6.94 8.00
C VAL A 318 -12.65 -6.33 6.71
N SER A 319 -13.43 -6.35 5.63
CA SER A 319 -13.03 -5.83 4.31
C SER A 319 -12.70 -4.33 4.36
N VAL A 320 -13.46 -3.55 5.14
CA VAL A 320 -13.20 -2.12 5.35
C VAL A 320 -11.97 -1.91 6.23
N ILE A 321 -11.88 -2.57 7.38
CA ILE A 321 -10.79 -2.38 8.34
C ILE A 321 -9.44 -2.76 7.73
N ALA A 322 -9.39 -3.85 6.96
CA ALA A 322 -8.16 -4.39 6.37
C ALA A 322 -7.46 -3.46 5.36
N VAL A 323 -8.11 -2.37 4.94
CA VAL A 323 -7.54 -1.42 3.96
C VAL A 323 -7.20 -0.05 4.55
N LEU A 324 -7.53 0.20 5.83
CA LEU A 324 -7.43 1.54 6.43
C LEU A 324 -6.00 1.99 6.73
N ASP A 325 -5.07 1.07 6.94
CA ASP A 325 -3.68 1.33 7.35
C ASP A 325 -2.78 1.79 6.19
N ASN A 326 -3.08 1.40 4.96
CA ASN A 326 -2.23 1.62 3.78
C ASN A 326 -1.70 3.07 3.64
N GLY A 327 -2.58 4.06 3.78
CA GLY A 327 -2.20 5.47 3.68
C GLY A 327 -1.34 5.95 4.84
N LEU A 328 -1.60 5.44 6.04
CA LEU A 328 -0.87 5.81 7.27
C LEU A 328 0.56 5.27 7.24
N GLU A 329 0.73 4.02 6.81
CA GLU A 329 2.03 3.38 6.68
C GLU A 329 2.88 4.08 5.61
N ALA A 330 2.31 4.37 4.44
CA ALA A 330 2.99 5.11 3.39
C ALA A 330 3.43 6.50 3.88
N THR A 331 2.57 7.21 4.65
CA THR A 331 2.92 8.50 5.26
C THR A 331 4.05 8.33 6.27
N ALA A 332 3.96 7.35 7.16
CA ALA A 332 4.97 7.09 8.17
C ALA A 332 6.34 6.74 7.55
N ILE A 333 6.34 5.96 6.48
CA ILE A 333 7.56 5.59 5.75
C ILE A 333 8.21 6.82 5.13
N THR A 334 7.43 7.68 4.45
CA THR A 334 8.00 8.89 3.82
C THR A 334 8.52 9.88 4.86
N GLU A 335 7.81 10.06 5.98
CA GLU A 335 8.22 10.92 7.08
C GLU A 335 9.49 10.42 7.78
N PHE A 336 9.63 9.11 7.96
CA PHE A 336 10.78 8.50 8.62
C PHE A 336 12.00 8.38 7.70
N ALA A 337 11.80 7.98 6.44
CA ALA A 337 12.88 7.78 5.48
C ALA A 337 13.51 9.10 5.01
N GLY A 338 12.75 10.21 5.06
CA GLY A 338 13.22 11.52 4.64
C GLY A 338 13.32 11.68 3.12
N THR A 339 13.68 12.87 2.68
CA THR A 339 13.60 13.29 1.27
C THR A 339 14.47 12.45 0.33
N PHE A 340 15.63 11.96 0.78
CA PHE A 340 16.59 11.24 -0.04
C PHE A 340 16.36 9.73 -0.14
N TRP A 341 15.44 9.17 0.68
CA TRP A 341 15.20 7.74 0.79
C TRP A 341 13.74 7.33 0.65
N SER A 342 12.81 8.27 0.64
CA SER A 342 11.36 7.97 0.64
C SER A 342 10.90 7.19 -0.59
N GLY A 343 11.49 7.44 -1.75
CA GLY A 343 11.16 6.69 -2.98
C GLY A 343 11.52 5.21 -2.86
N ARG A 344 12.77 4.90 -2.46
CA ARG A 344 13.22 3.52 -2.23
C ARG A 344 12.44 2.83 -1.11
N ALA A 345 12.16 3.54 -0.03
CA ALA A 345 11.41 2.99 1.09
C ALA A 345 9.96 2.63 0.70
N LEU A 346 9.29 3.48 -0.09
CA LEU A 346 7.98 3.17 -0.67
C LEU A 346 8.06 2.01 -1.69
N GLY A 347 9.13 1.94 -2.48
CA GLY A 347 9.38 0.82 -3.38
C GLY A 347 9.47 -0.51 -2.62
N ILE A 348 10.20 -0.58 -1.52
CA ILE A 348 10.32 -1.77 -0.65
C ILE A 348 8.95 -2.13 -0.06
N GLN A 349 8.20 -1.15 0.46
CA GLN A 349 6.86 -1.40 0.99
C GLN A 349 5.93 -2.02 -0.06
N ASN A 350 5.84 -1.37 -1.22
CA ASN A 350 4.97 -1.84 -2.30
C ASN A 350 5.37 -3.25 -2.77
N THR A 351 6.67 -3.56 -2.86
CA THR A 351 7.16 -4.90 -3.19
C THR A 351 6.72 -5.91 -2.15
N THR A 352 6.90 -5.61 -0.86
CA THR A 352 6.47 -6.49 0.24
C THR A 352 4.97 -6.76 0.19
N GLN A 353 4.16 -5.72 -0.01
CA GLN A 353 2.71 -5.85 -0.12
C GLN A 353 2.31 -6.70 -1.35
N ARG A 354 2.94 -6.50 -2.50
CA ARG A 354 2.64 -7.28 -3.72
C ARG A 354 3.01 -8.74 -3.60
N LEU A 355 4.13 -9.07 -2.97
CA LEU A 355 4.52 -10.46 -2.70
C LEU A 355 3.50 -11.15 -1.79
N MET A 356 3.06 -10.49 -0.73
CA MET A 356 2.04 -11.03 0.18
C MET A 356 0.68 -11.18 -0.52
N ALA A 357 0.31 -10.21 -1.36
CA ALA A 357 -0.91 -10.27 -2.16
C ALA A 357 -0.89 -11.44 -3.17
N ALA A 358 0.25 -11.75 -3.75
CA ALA A 358 0.39 -12.87 -4.67
C ALA A 358 0.34 -14.23 -3.96
N ALA A 359 0.85 -14.32 -2.74
CA ALA A 359 0.86 -15.56 -1.95
C ALA A 359 -0.51 -15.88 -1.31
N GLY A 360 -1.31 -14.86 -0.98
CA GLY A 360 -2.56 -15.02 -0.27
C GLY A 360 -3.58 -15.92 -0.95
N PRO A 361 -4.05 -15.61 -2.17
CA PRO A 361 -5.10 -16.37 -2.84
C PRO A 361 -4.82 -17.87 -3.02
N PRO A 362 -3.64 -18.32 -3.49
CA PRO A 362 -3.37 -19.75 -3.61
C PRO A 362 -3.31 -20.46 -2.26
N MET A 363 -2.70 -19.84 -1.25
CA MET A 363 -2.59 -20.42 0.08
C MET A 363 -3.97 -20.57 0.75
N PHE A 364 -4.78 -19.52 0.72
CA PHE A 364 -6.11 -19.55 1.32
C PHE A 364 -7.13 -20.32 0.47
N GLY A 365 -7.00 -20.32 -0.85
CA GLY A 365 -7.80 -21.16 -1.74
C GLY A 365 -7.60 -22.65 -1.46
N ALA A 366 -6.36 -23.10 -1.28
CA ALA A 366 -6.06 -24.47 -0.88
C ALA A 366 -6.65 -24.80 0.51
N LEU A 367 -6.51 -23.89 1.47
CA LEU A 367 -7.06 -24.07 2.82
C LEU A 367 -8.59 -24.14 2.82
N ILE A 368 -9.26 -23.24 2.09
CA ILE A 368 -10.73 -23.21 1.97
C ILE A 368 -11.24 -24.51 1.32
N SER A 369 -10.53 -25.01 0.30
CA SER A 369 -10.88 -26.27 -0.36
C SER A 369 -10.73 -27.49 0.55
N ALA A 370 -9.75 -27.47 1.46
CA ALA A 370 -9.48 -28.57 2.37
C ALA A 370 -10.31 -28.51 3.66
N ALA A 371 -10.54 -27.30 4.22
CA ALA A 371 -11.07 -27.12 5.57
C ALA A 371 -12.26 -26.16 5.67
N LYS A 372 -12.81 -25.69 4.55
CA LYS A 372 -13.88 -24.67 4.45
C LYS A 372 -13.41 -23.26 4.92
N TYR A 373 -14.35 -22.31 5.03
CA TYR A 373 -14.06 -20.91 5.31
C TYR A 373 -13.70 -20.58 6.77
N PRO A 374 -14.36 -21.13 7.83
CA PRO A 374 -14.08 -20.69 9.20
C PRO A 374 -12.61 -20.84 9.63
N PRO A 375 -11.90 -21.98 9.35
CA PRO A 375 -10.48 -22.08 9.62
C PRO A 375 -9.62 -21.11 8.81
N ALA A 376 -10.07 -20.76 7.59
CA ALA A 376 -9.37 -19.78 6.76
C ALA A 376 -9.46 -18.37 7.38
N TRP A 377 -10.63 -17.95 7.84
CA TRP A 377 -10.80 -16.68 8.56
C TRP A 377 -10.00 -16.64 9.86
N LEU A 378 -9.98 -17.75 10.60
CA LEU A 378 -9.18 -17.88 11.83
C LEU A 378 -7.69 -17.70 11.54
N LEU A 379 -7.13 -18.43 10.55
CA LEU A 379 -5.74 -18.28 10.13
C LEU A 379 -5.46 -16.86 9.64
N CYS A 380 -6.38 -16.28 8.87
CA CYS A 380 -6.26 -14.91 8.38
C CYS A 380 -6.13 -13.90 9.53
N GLY A 381 -6.85 -14.10 10.64
CA GLY A 381 -6.78 -13.27 11.85
C GLY A 381 -5.43 -13.34 12.58
N LEU A 382 -4.65 -14.39 12.39
CA LEU A 382 -3.31 -14.50 12.97
C LEU A 382 -2.31 -13.52 12.36
N PHE A 383 -2.50 -13.09 11.10
CA PHE A 383 -1.60 -12.12 10.45
C PHE A 383 -1.65 -10.75 11.12
N PRO A 384 -2.80 -10.08 11.31
CA PRO A 384 -2.86 -8.84 12.05
C PRO A 384 -2.49 -9.03 13.53
N LEU A 385 -2.80 -10.17 14.15
CA LEU A 385 -2.36 -10.47 15.51
C LEU A 385 -0.81 -10.49 15.60
N ALA A 386 -0.13 -11.13 14.65
CA ALA A 386 1.33 -11.14 14.56
C ALA A 386 1.92 -9.75 14.22
N ALA A 387 1.18 -8.91 13.49
CA ALA A 387 1.59 -7.56 13.17
C ALA A 387 1.55 -6.62 14.40
N LEU A 388 0.65 -6.84 15.35
CA LEU A 388 0.40 -5.95 16.48
C LEU A 388 1.65 -5.60 17.31
N PRO A 389 2.51 -6.55 17.73
CA PRO A 389 3.76 -6.26 18.45
C PRO A 389 4.81 -5.56 17.58
N LEU A 390 4.68 -5.67 16.26
CA LEU A 390 5.60 -5.02 15.32
C LEU A 390 5.29 -3.55 15.10
N VAL A 391 4.06 -3.06 15.37
CA VAL A 391 3.71 -1.66 15.21
C VAL A 391 4.58 -0.80 16.13
N PRO A 392 5.39 0.16 15.59
CA PRO A 392 6.23 1.01 16.39
C PRO A 392 5.42 1.86 17.39
N ALA A 393 5.87 1.96 18.62
CA ALA A 393 5.17 2.75 19.64
C ALA A 393 5.27 4.26 19.36
N LYS A 394 6.43 4.72 18.84
CA LYS A 394 6.71 6.11 18.45
C LYS A 394 7.56 6.08 17.18
N LEU A 395 7.24 6.98 16.23
CA LEU A 395 8.14 7.30 15.13
C LEU A 395 9.17 8.31 15.63
N LEU A 396 10.38 7.83 15.91
CA LEU A 396 11.51 8.70 16.25
C LEU A 396 12.45 8.74 15.03
N PRO A 397 12.84 9.94 14.57
CA PRO A 397 13.78 10.06 13.47
C PRO A 397 15.08 9.29 13.74
N PRO A 398 15.78 8.77 12.71
CA PRO A 398 17.03 8.05 12.85
C PRO A 398 18.04 8.87 13.65
N GLY A 399 18.64 8.26 14.70
CA GLY A 399 19.60 8.92 15.61
C GLY A 399 18.99 9.47 16.90
N LEU A 400 17.69 9.70 17.02
CA LEU A 400 17.04 9.93 18.32
C LEU A 400 16.67 8.62 19.01
N GLU A 401 16.42 7.55 18.28
CA GLU A 401 16.20 6.20 18.83
C GLU A 401 17.41 5.71 19.62
N THR A 402 18.62 5.87 19.09
CA THR A 402 19.86 5.49 19.79
C THR A 402 20.08 6.31 21.05
N ARG A 403 19.72 7.61 21.06
CA ARG A 403 19.79 8.46 22.26
C ARG A 403 18.70 8.10 23.29
N ALA A 404 17.47 7.82 22.83
CA ALA A 404 16.39 7.41 23.72
C ALA A 404 16.67 6.03 24.35
N ARG A 405 17.21 5.08 23.57
CA ARG A 405 17.63 3.76 24.05
C ARG A 405 18.81 3.86 25.02
N ARG A 406 19.81 4.73 24.75
CA ARG A 406 20.92 4.99 25.69
C ARG A 406 20.44 5.65 26.98
N ARG A 407 19.45 6.55 26.92
CA ARG A 407 18.84 7.16 28.12
C ARG A 407 18.03 6.15 28.94
N SER A 408 17.27 5.25 28.31
CA SER A 408 16.52 4.21 29.03
C SER A 408 17.45 3.19 29.68
N VAL A 409 18.53 2.78 28.99
CA VAL A 409 19.55 1.88 29.55
C VAL A 409 20.32 2.56 30.71
N ARG A 410 20.63 3.86 30.61
CA ARG A 410 21.24 4.63 31.72
C ARG A 410 20.30 4.77 32.91
N ARG A 411 18.99 5.00 32.71
CA ARG A 411 18.00 5.01 33.80
C ARG A 411 17.88 3.65 34.46
N LEU A 412 17.83 2.56 33.70
CA LEU A 412 17.80 1.20 34.26
C LEU A 412 19.06 0.85 35.03
N ARG A 413 20.26 1.28 34.59
CA ARG A 413 21.51 1.11 35.32
C ARG A 413 21.52 1.95 36.59
N TRP A 414 21.00 3.19 36.53
CA TRP A 414 20.90 4.06 37.73
C TRP A 414 19.95 3.43 38.76
N TRP A 415 18.79 2.93 38.37
CA TRP A 415 17.84 2.25 39.25
C TRP A 415 18.40 0.97 39.86
N ARG A 416 19.23 0.22 39.15
CA ARG A 416 19.95 -0.95 39.70
C ARG A 416 21.03 -0.54 40.69
N GLY A 417 21.77 0.54 40.43
CA GLY A 417 22.76 1.08 41.35
C GLY A 417 22.16 1.64 42.64
N VAL A 418 20.99 2.29 42.57
CA VAL A 418 20.26 2.80 43.75
C VAL A 418 19.73 1.65 44.61
N ARG A 419 19.28 0.53 44.04
CA ARG A 419 18.84 -0.64 44.81
C ARG A 419 19.98 -1.35 45.57
N SER A 420 21.20 -1.29 45.08
CA SER A 420 22.36 -1.88 45.78
C SER A 420 22.88 -1.04 46.91
N HIS A 421 22.46 0.23 47.05
CA HIS A 421 22.86 1.13 48.13
C HIS A 421 21.77 1.34 49.20
N VAL A 422 20.58 0.77 49.05
CA VAL A 422 19.42 1.01 49.94
C VAL A 422 19.06 -0.21 50.79
N LEU A 423 19.69 -1.38 50.57
CA LEU A 423 19.51 -2.49 51.48
C LEU A 423 20.71 -2.59 52.44
N PRO A 424 20.50 -2.45 53.75
CA PRO A 424 21.54 -2.76 54.74
C PRO A 424 21.86 -4.27 54.66
N ASP A 425 23.14 -4.61 54.75
CA ASP A 425 23.66 -5.96 54.85
C ASP A 425 23.35 -6.51 56.24
N ASP A 426 22.21 -7.15 56.41
CA ASP A 426 21.83 -7.93 57.61
C ASP A 426 22.46 -9.31 57.58
N SER A 427 23.76 -9.41 57.55
CA SER A 427 24.46 -10.67 57.84
C SER A 427 24.78 -10.76 59.36
N PRO A 428 24.31 -11.80 60.07
CA PRO A 428 24.63 -11.98 61.50
C PRO A 428 26.10 -12.31 61.67
N ARG A 429 26.83 -11.45 62.45
CA ARG A 429 28.19 -11.74 62.92
C ARG A 429 28.13 -12.91 63.89
N HIS A 430 28.51 -14.09 63.47
CA HIS A 430 28.83 -15.18 64.39
C HIS A 430 30.09 -14.86 65.18
N GLY A 431 29.89 -14.62 66.48
CA GLY A 431 30.98 -14.54 67.44
C GLY A 431 31.75 -15.88 67.56
N ARG A 432 33.06 -15.80 67.60
CA ARG A 432 33.91 -16.91 68.07
C ARG A 432 34.11 -16.74 69.61
N PRO A 433 33.97 -17.84 70.35
CA PRO A 433 34.45 -17.88 71.74
C PRO A 433 35.89 -18.38 71.76
N GLY A 434 36.65 -17.91 72.70
CA GLY A 434 38.00 -18.39 73.05
C GLY A 434 38.80 -17.35 73.78
#